data_58643290ed70c184d1fe49bed73ee40d
#
_entry.id   58643290ed70c184d1fe49bed73ee40d
#
_cell.length_a   1.000
_cell.length_b   1.000
_cell.length_c   1.000
_cell.angle_alpha   90.00
_cell.angle_beta   90.00
_cell.angle_gamma   90.00
#
_symmetry.space_group_name_H-M   'P 1'
#
loop_
_entity.id
_entity.type
_entity.pdbx_description
1 polymer ?
#
loop_
_entity_poly.entity_id
_entity_poly.type
_entity_poly.pdbx_seq_one_letter_code
_entity_poly.pdbx_strand_id
1 'polypeptide(L)'
;AAKEALTNIAMQVAAMNPQYISRADISADELAKIKEITIDSALNDATTLPKPILNKLIDKAINEKLWSDDDINNFNEHKNNMNYVWNFLSDAAKAKLGELAMADKESIVAEKMFNGLVEGRVSKQLKEICLLDQTYVKAEDGKQSVAKYLESVSKDLTITEMVRFEVGEGMEKKQEDFAAEVAAQMAGV
;
A
#
# COMPACT_ATOMS: atom_id res chain seq x y z
N ALA A 1 13.25 -23.33 24.65
CA ALA A 1 12.03 -22.80 24.04
C ALA A 1 12.05 -21.27 23.88
N ALA A 2 12.07 -20.44 24.96
CA ALA A 2 12.01 -18.97 24.83
C ALA A 2 13.18 -18.37 24.04
N LYS A 3 14.42 -18.79 24.31
CA LYS A 3 15.61 -18.33 23.58
C LYS A 3 15.54 -18.64 22.08
N GLU A 4 15.06 -19.81 21.73
CA GLU A 4 14.86 -20.24 20.36
C GLU A 4 13.76 -19.42 19.67
N ALA A 5 12.67 -19.16 20.39
CA ALA A 5 11.60 -18.30 19.90
C ALA A 5 12.10 -16.88 19.58
N LEU A 6 12.90 -16.29 20.48
CA LEU A 6 13.50 -14.97 20.25
C LEU A 6 14.44 -14.97 19.05
N THR A 7 15.23 -16.04 18.84
CA THR A 7 16.06 -16.17 17.66
C THR A 7 15.24 -16.24 16.37
N ASN A 8 14.13 -16.97 16.39
CA ASN A 8 13.20 -17.04 15.24
C ASN A 8 12.55 -15.68 14.96
N ILE A 9 12.18 -14.94 16.00
CA ILE A 9 11.64 -13.58 15.85
C ILE A 9 12.69 -12.60 15.34
N ALA A 10 13.95 -12.70 15.78
CA ALA A 10 15.03 -11.89 15.21
C ALA A 10 15.20 -12.13 13.69
N MET A 11 15.08 -13.38 13.25
CA MET A 11 15.05 -13.70 11.80
C MET A 11 13.83 -13.12 11.10
N GLN A 12 12.65 -13.14 11.73
CA GLN A 12 11.44 -12.48 11.22
C GLN A 12 11.67 -10.98 11.01
N VAL A 13 12.22 -10.29 12.01
CA VAL A 13 12.54 -8.86 11.96
C VAL A 13 13.52 -8.55 10.81
N ALA A 14 14.56 -9.35 10.68
CA ALA A 14 15.53 -9.18 9.61
C ALA A 14 14.92 -9.35 8.20
N ALA A 15 14.02 -10.34 8.05
CA ALA A 15 13.40 -10.68 6.76
C ALA A 15 12.28 -9.73 6.35
N MET A 16 11.42 -9.35 7.30
CA MET A 16 10.16 -8.65 7.02
C MET A 16 10.19 -7.16 7.36
N ASN A 17 11.27 -6.69 7.99
CA ASN A 17 11.48 -5.27 8.32
C ASN A 17 10.26 -4.57 8.95
N PRO A 18 9.69 -5.08 10.05
CA PRO A 18 8.60 -4.40 10.74
C PRO A 18 9.08 -3.06 11.30
N GLN A 19 8.22 -2.07 11.31
CA GLN A 19 8.52 -0.72 11.83
C GLN A 19 8.08 -0.57 13.29
N TYR A 20 7.08 -1.34 13.72
CA TYR A 20 6.51 -1.32 15.07
C TYR A 20 6.41 -2.75 15.59
N ILE A 21 6.43 -2.91 16.93
CA ILE A 21 6.18 -4.21 17.55
C ILE A 21 4.68 -4.53 17.47
N SER A 22 3.84 -3.57 17.86
CA SER A 22 2.39 -3.72 17.84
C SER A 22 1.70 -2.46 17.30
N ARG A 23 0.39 -2.57 17.04
CA ARG A 23 -0.41 -1.40 16.64
C ARG A 23 -0.50 -0.33 17.72
N ALA A 24 -0.36 -0.72 18.98
CA ALA A 24 -0.40 0.19 20.12
C ALA A 24 0.82 1.15 20.15
N ASP A 25 1.91 0.78 19.47
CA ASP A 25 3.14 1.59 19.38
C ASP A 25 3.03 2.70 18.33
N ILE A 26 1.99 2.67 17.50
CA ILE A 26 1.73 3.69 16.48
C ILE A 26 1.00 4.86 17.13
N SER A 27 1.56 6.07 17.05
CA SER A 27 0.90 7.26 17.54
C SER A 27 -0.37 7.59 16.75
N ALA A 28 -1.30 8.32 17.38
CA ALA A 28 -2.53 8.76 16.71
C ALA A 28 -2.24 9.62 15.47
N ASP A 29 -1.21 10.44 15.52
CA ASP A 29 -0.79 11.30 14.40
C ASP A 29 -0.22 10.49 13.23
N GLU A 30 0.57 9.46 13.52
CA GLU A 30 1.10 8.55 12.48
C GLU A 30 -0.02 7.73 11.83
N LEU A 31 -0.96 7.23 12.64
CA LEU A 31 -2.12 6.50 12.13
C LEU A 31 -3.00 7.39 11.24
N ALA A 32 -3.19 8.66 11.64
CA ALA A 32 -3.93 9.64 10.83
C ALA A 32 -3.23 9.91 9.50
N LYS A 33 -1.90 10.04 9.48
CA LYS A 33 -1.11 10.20 8.25
C LYS A 33 -1.22 8.98 7.33
N ILE A 34 -1.12 7.76 7.88
CA ILE A 34 -1.29 6.52 7.12
C ILE A 34 -2.67 6.50 6.48
N LYS A 35 -3.72 6.86 7.22
CA LYS A 35 -5.09 6.92 6.72
C LYS A 35 -5.23 7.97 5.61
N GLU A 36 -4.68 9.16 5.78
CA GLU A 36 -4.74 10.23 4.78
C GLU A 36 -4.02 9.84 3.48
N ILE A 37 -2.81 9.30 3.57
CA ILE A 37 -2.07 8.80 2.41
C ILE A 37 -2.86 7.69 1.69
N THR A 38 -3.51 6.81 2.44
CA THR A 38 -4.34 5.73 1.89
C THR A 38 -5.57 6.29 1.16
N ILE A 39 -6.21 7.32 1.71
CA ILE A 39 -7.33 8.03 1.07
C ILE A 39 -6.88 8.64 -0.25
N ASP A 40 -5.79 9.42 -0.24
CA ASP A 40 -5.28 10.09 -1.44
C ASP A 40 -4.84 9.08 -2.51
N SER A 41 -4.19 8.01 -2.12
CA SER A 41 -3.84 6.91 -3.03
C SER A 41 -5.07 6.26 -3.65
N ALA A 42 -6.13 6.04 -2.87
CA ALA A 42 -7.38 5.45 -3.37
C ALA A 42 -8.10 6.38 -4.35
N LEU A 43 -8.10 7.69 -4.09
CA LEU A 43 -8.73 8.67 -4.97
C LEU A 43 -7.94 8.87 -6.27
N ASN A 44 -6.61 8.85 -6.20
CA ASN A 44 -5.76 8.96 -7.40
C ASN A 44 -5.88 7.75 -8.32
N ASP A 45 -6.11 6.56 -7.76
CA ASP A 45 -6.43 5.35 -8.53
C ASP A 45 -7.93 5.05 -8.45
N ALA A 46 -8.72 5.87 -9.13
CA ALA A 46 -10.17 5.78 -9.12
C ALA A 46 -10.71 4.44 -9.62
N THR A 47 -9.92 3.67 -10.39
CA THR A 47 -10.32 2.34 -10.90
C THR A 47 -10.57 1.33 -9.79
N THR A 48 -9.99 1.56 -8.62
CA THR A 48 -10.12 0.69 -7.43
C THR A 48 -11.25 1.10 -6.49
N LEU A 49 -11.96 2.18 -6.79
CA LEU A 49 -13.05 2.69 -5.96
C LEU A 49 -14.27 1.75 -5.98
N PRO A 50 -15.12 1.79 -4.94
CA PRO A 50 -16.38 1.08 -4.95
C PRO A 50 -17.24 1.45 -6.17
N LYS A 51 -17.87 0.44 -6.78
CA LYS A 51 -18.65 0.61 -8.02
C LYS A 51 -19.64 1.77 -8.01
N PRO A 52 -20.44 2.03 -6.96
CA PRO A 52 -21.37 3.16 -6.96
C PRO A 52 -20.67 4.52 -7.07
N ILE A 53 -19.54 4.70 -6.41
CA ILE A 53 -18.74 5.93 -6.46
C ILE A 53 -18.11 6.05 -7.86
N LEU A 54 -17.53 4.98 -8.34
CA LEU A 54 -16.89 4.91 -9.66
C LEU A 54 -17.88 5.25 -10.78
N ASN A 55 -19.09 4.68 -10.74
CA ASN A 55 -20.13 4.97 -11.74
C ASN A 55 -20.52 6.45 -11.76
N LYS A 56 -20.66 7.08 -10.60
CA LYS A 56 -20.92 8.53 -10.51
C LYS A 56 -19.81 9.36 -11.18
N LEU A 57 -18.54 8.98 -10.96
CA LEU A 57 -17.40 9.67 -11.56
C LEU A 57 -17.35 9.46 -13.07
N ILE A 58 -17.63 8.25 -13.56
CA ILE A 58 -17.69 7.94 -14.99
C ILE A 58 -18.84 8.72 -15.65
N ASP A 59 -20.03 8.72 -15.06
CA ASP A 59 -21.17 9.49 -15.58
C ASP A 59 -20.84 10.97 -15.67
N LYS A 60 -20.16 11.52 -14.64
CA LYS A 60 -19.69 12.91 -14.65
C LYS A 60 -18.69 13.17 -15.77
N ALA A 61 -17.70 12.29 -15.95
CA ALA A 61 -16.70 12.41 -17.01
C ALA A 61 -17.33 12.40 -18.42
N ILE A 62 -18.33 11.57 -18.62
CA ILE A 62 -19.05 11.48 -19.91
C ILE A 62 -19.94 12.70 -20.12
N ASN A 63 -20.74 13.08 -19.11
CA ASN A 63 -21.70 14.18 -19.21
C ASN A 63 -21.02 15.54 -19.40
N GLU A 64 -19.89 15.74 -18.74
CA GLU A 64 -19.07 16.95 -18.85
C GLU A 64 -18.09 16.91 -20.02
N LYS A 65 -18.13 15.86 -20.85
CA LYS A 65 -17.25 15.66 -22.04
C LYS A 65 -15.76 15.73 -21.70
N LEU A 66 -15.39 15.16 -20.55
CA LEU A 66 -14.00 15.12 -20.09
C LEU A 66 -13.23 13.94 -20.66
N TRP A 67 -13.93 12.95 -21.20
CA TRP A 67 -13.37 11.81 -21.92
C TRP A 67 -13.46 12.04 -23.45
N SER A 68 -12.55 11.43 -24.18
CA SER A 68 -12.60 11.39 -25.64
C SER A 68 -13.79 10.53 -26.14
N ASP A 69 -14.22 10.76 -27.36
CA ASP A 69 -15.27 9.93 -27.97
C ASP A 69 -14.83 8.45 -28.07
N ASP A 70 -13.56 8.20 -28.33
CA ASP A 70 -12.98 6.85 -28.36
C ASP A 70 -13.05 6.17 -26.98
N ASP A 71 -12.71 6.87 -25.91
CA ASP A 71 -12.81 6.33 -24.54
C ASP A 71 -14.27 6.06 -24.16
N ILE A 72 -15.19 6.95 -24.55
CA ILE A 72 -16.64 6.76 -24.29
C ILE A 72 -17.15 5.53 -25.03
N ASN A 73 -16.77 5.35 -26.31
CA ASN A 73 -17.16 4.20 -27.11
C ASN A 73 -16.59 2.89 -26.50
N ASN A 74 -15.29 2.88 -26.21
CA ASN A 74 -14.62 1.73 -25.57
C ASN A 74 -15.25 1.37 -24.23
N PHE A 75 -15.61 2.37 -23.42
CA PHE A 75 -16.33 2.12 -22.18
C PHE A 75 -17.69 1.48 -22.43
N ASN A 76 -18.50 2.03 -23.35
CA ASN A 76 -19.81 1.50 -23.65
C ASN A 76 -19.79 0.06 -24.18
N GLU A 77 -18.78 -0.30 -24.96
CA GLU A 77 -18.60 -1.66 -25.46
C GLU A 77 -18.21 -2.67 -24.37
N HIS A 78 -17.41 -2.25 -23.39
CA HIS A 78 -16.78 -3.13 -22.41
C HIS A 78 -17.34 -2.99 -20.97
N LYS A 79 -18.26 -2.06 -20.71
CA LYS A 79 -18.81 -1.76 -19.37
C LYS A 79 -19.48 -2.96 -18.67
N ASN A 80 -19.88 -3.99 -19.40
CA ASN A 80 -20.44 -5.21 -18.83
C ASN A 80 -19.43 -5.99 -18.00
N ASN A 81 -18.13 -5.79 -18.25
CA ASN A 81 -17.04 -6.39 -17.48
C ASN A 81 -16.10 -5.31 -16.92
N MET A 82 -16.49 -4.74 -15.79
CA MET A 82 -15.75 -3.65 -15.14
C MET A 82 -14.32 -4.03 -14.73
N ASN A 83 -13.98 -5.30 -14.65
CA ASN A 83 -12.60 -5.71 -14.32
C ASN A 83 -11.66 -5.55 -15.51
N TYR A 84 -12.19 -5.61 -16.74
CA TYR A 84 -11.39 -5.55 -17.97
C TYR A 84 -11.54 -4.22 -18.72
N VAL A 85 -12.56 -3.42 -18.43
CA VAL A 85 -12.84 -2.15 -19.14
C VAL A 85 -11.64 -1.21 -19.13
N TRP A 86 -10.84 -1.24 -18.07
CA TRP A 86 -9.66 -0.39 -17.90
C TRP A 86 -8.56 -0.63 -18.92
N ASN A 87 -8.51 -1.84 -19.51
CA ASN A 87 -7.55 -2.17 -20.57
C ASN A 87 -7.85 -1.49 -21.90
N PHE A 88 -9.07 -1.01 -22.07
CA PHE A 88 -9.56 -0.37 -23.28
C PHE A 88 -9.63 1.15 -23.16
N LEU A 89 -9.43 1.70 -21.97
CA LEU A 89 -9.44 3.13 -21.70
C LEU A 89 -8.01 3.70 -21.73
N SER A 90 -7.90 4.92 -22.25
CA SER A 90 -6.63 5.64 -22.23
C SER A 90 -6.18 5.99 -20.81
N ASP A 91 -4.89 6.20 -20.63
CA ASP A 91 -4.36 6.66 -19.35
C ASP A 91 -4.88 8.06 -18.99
N ALA A 92 -5.17 8.89 -20.00
CA ALA A 92 -5.80 10.19 -19.82
C ALA A 92 -7.22 10.06 -19.24
N ALA A 93 -8.02 9.10 -19.72
CA ALA A 93 -9.36 8.84 -19.18
C ALA A 93 -9.32 8.38 -17.72
N LYS A 94 -8.40 7.49 -17.38
CA LYS A 94 -8.18 7.02 -15.99
C LYS A 94 -7.70 8.15 -15.08
N ALA A 95 -6.75 8.96 -15.54
CA ALA A 95 -6.25 10.11 -14.78
C ALA A 95 -7.36 11.14 -14.52
N LYS A 96 -8.26 11.35 -15.49
CA LYS A 96 -9.40 12.26 -15.32
C LYS A 96 -10.36 11.80 -14.23
N LEU A 97 -10.58 10.49 -14.09
CA LEU A 97 -11.37 9.95 -12.97
C LEU A 97 -10.70 10.23 -11.61
N GLY A 98 -9.38 10.11 -11.54
CA GLY A 98 -8.62 10.48 -10.34
C GLY A 98 -8.76 11.96 -9.99
N GLU A 99 -8.66 12.85 -10.98
CA GLU A 99 -8.89 14.29 -10.79
C GLU A 99 -10.30 14.60 -10.26
N LEU A 100 -11.32 13.95 -10.83
CA LEU A 100 -12.71 14.10 -10.39
C LEU A 100 -12.91 13.57 -8.97
N ALA A 101 -12.30 12.42 -8.64
CA ALA A 101 -12.36 11.86 -7.30
C ALA A 101 -11.69 12.77 -6.27
N MET A 102 -10.54 13.38 -6.59
CA MET A 102 -9.89 14.35 -5.72
C MET A 102 -10.71 15.63 -5.55
N ALA A 103 -11.37 16.10 -6.60
CA ALA A 103 -12.25 17.26 -6.53
C ALA A 103 -13.49 17.02 -5.63
N ASP A 104 -14.00 15.79 -5.63
CA ASP A 104 -15.16 15.38 -4.81
C ASP A 104 -14.73 14.67 -3.50
N LYS A 105 -13.47 14.81 -3.06
CA LYS A 105 -12.88 14.12 -1.91
C LYS A 105 -13.75 14.17 -0.65
N GLU A 106 -14.24 15.36 -0.28
CA GLU A 106 -15.05 15.52 0.94
C GLU A 106 -16.33 14.68 0.90
N SER A 107 -17.00 14.64 -0.24
CA SER A 107 -18.22 13.84 -0.44
C SER A 107 -17.91 12.34 -0.42
N ILE A 108 -16.84 11.92 -1.09
CA ILE A 108 -16.45 10.51 -1.18
C ILE A 108 -16.01 9.96 0.18
N VAL A 109 -15.24 10.73 0.95
CA VAL A 109 -14.80 10.35 2.30
C VAL A 109 -15.95 10.19 3.28
N ALA A 110 -17.06 10.87 3.06
CA ALA A 110 -18.28 10.70 3.85
C ALA A 110 -19.03 9.39 3.55
N GLU A 111 -18.75 8.73 2.42
CA GLU A 111 -19.45 7.51 2.04
C GLU A 111 -18.94 6.29 2.82
N LYS A 112 -19.86 5.53 3.42
CA LYS A 112 -19.54 4.33 4.23
C LYS A 112 -18.76 3.27 3.45
N MET A 113 -19.08 3.08 2.16
CA MET A 113 -18.39 2.09 1.33
C MET A 113 -16.93 2.47 1.08
N PHE A 114 -16.63 3.75 0.90
CA PHE A 114 -15.28 4.24 0.76
C PHE A 114 -14.49 4.09 2.06
N ASN A 115 -15.10 4.41 3.20
CA ASN A 115 -14.46 4.20 4.51
C ASN A 115 -14.10 2.73 4.73
N GLY A 116 -14.96 1.79 4.37
CA GLY A 116 -14.68 0.35 4.43
C GLY A 116 -13.48 -0.06 3.57
N LEU A 117 -13.34 0.51 2.37
CA LEU A 117 -12.17 0.30 1.50
C LEU A 117 -10.88 0.82 2.16
N VAL A 118 -10.91 2.05 2.68
CA VAL A 118 -9.77 2.69 3.34
C VAL A 118 -9.35 1.89 4.59
N GLU A 119 -10.31 1.55 5.45
CA GLU A 119 -10.03 0.74 6.66
C GLU A 119 -9.43 -0.62 6.32
N GLY A 120 -9.92 -1.28 5.27
CA GLY A 120 -9.35 -2.54 4.79
C GLY A 120 -7.91 -2.40 4.32
N ARG A 121 -7.58 -1.34 3.58
CA ARG A 121 -6.21 -1.04 3.12
C ARG A 121 -5.28 -0.67 4.27
N VAL A 122 -5.73 0.19 5.18
CA VAL A 122 -4.97 0.56 6.39
C VAL A 122 -4.70 -0.69 7.23
N SER A 123 -5.72 -1.52 7.47
CA SER A 123 -5.54 -2.77 8.24
C SER A 123 -4.54 -3.71 7.59
N LYS A 124 -4.54 -3.83 6.27
CA LYS A 124 -3.55 -4.63 5.53
C LYS A 124 -2.14 -4.06 5.70
N GLN A 125 -1.97 -2.75 5.57
CA GLN A 125 -0.69 -2.08 5.76
C GLN A 125 -0.17 -2.26 7.20
N LEU A 126 -1.04 -2.12 8.20
CA LEU A 126 -0.67 -2.34 9.60
C LEU A 126 -0.20 -3.79 9.86
N LYS A 127 -0.78 -4.78 9.19
CA LYS A 127 -0.31 -6.16 9.25
C LYS A 127 1.10 -6.36 8.70
N GLU A 128 1.51 -5.52 7.75
CA GLU A 128 2.84 -5.59 7.16
C GLU A 128 3.89 -4.90 8.01
N ILE A 129 3.55 -3.78 8.66
CA ILE A 129 4.50 -2.95 9.43
C ILE A 129 4.56 -3.29 10.93
N CYS A 130 3.56 -3.99 11.48
CA CYS A 130 3.55 -4.38 12.90
C CYS A 130 4.01 -5.84 13.04
N LEU A 131 5.11 -6.06 13.77
CA LEU A 131 5.72 -7.37 13.96
C LEU A 131 4.72 -8.44 14.42
N LEU A 132 3.93 -8.13 15.45
CA LEU A 132 2.99 -9.09 16.06
C LEU A 132 1.85 -9.50 15.12
N ASP A 133 1.50 -8.64 14.17
CA ASP A 133 0.44 -8.89 13.18
C ASP A 133 0.96 -9.59 11.91
N GLN A 134 2.27 -9.56 11.66
CA GLN A 134 2.85 -10.23 10.50
C GLN A 134 2.62 -11.73 10.54
N THR A 135 2.50 -12.34 9.37
CA THR A 135 2.54 -13.80 9.26
C THR A 135 3.94 -14.29 9.61
N TYR A 136 4.01 -15.25 10.53
CA TYR A 136 5.29 -15.83 10.92
C TYR A 136 5.93 -16.59 9.75
N VAL A 137 7.18 -16.25 9.40
CA VAL A 137 7.85 -16.79 8.20
C VAL A 137 8.07 -18.30 8.24
N LYS A 138 8.11 -18.91 9.43
CA LYS A 138 8.23 -20.35 9.64
C LYS A 138 6.89 -21.03 9.98
N ALA A 139 5.77 -20.35 9.80
CA ALA A 139 4.46 -20.92 10.05
C ALA A 139 4.21 -22.11 9.11
N GLU A 140 3.93 -23.27 9.66
CA GLU A 140 3.66 -24.49 8.90
C GLU A 140 2.37 -24.37 8.04
N ASP A 141 1.37 -23.64 8.57
CA ASP A 141 0.10 -23.37 7.89
C ASP A 141 0.14 -22.12 6.98
N GLY A 142 1.23 -21.38 6.97
CA GLY A 142 1.39 -20.11 6.24
C GLY A 142 0.44 -19.00 6.70
N LYS A 143 -0.24 -19.14 7.84
CA LYS A 143 -1.27 -18.22 8.32
C LYS A 143 -1.08 -17.76 9.76
N GLN A 144 -0.30 -18.50 10.55
CA GLN A 144 -0.05 -18.16 11.96
C GLN A 144 0.64 -16.79 12.05
N SER A 145 0.10 -15.88 12.88
CA SER A 145 0.76 -14.61 13.15
C SER A 145 1.90 -14.78 14.15
N VAL A 146 2.82 -13.80 14.18
CA VAL A 146 3.92 -13.76 15.15
C VAL A 146 3.36 -13.76 16.58
N ALA A 147 2.29 -13.02 16.86
CA ALA A 147 1.63 -13.03 18.18
C ALA A 147 1.20 -14.43 18.58
N LYS A 148 0.50 -15.16 17.71
CA LYS A 148 0.07 -16.54 17.98
C LYS A 148 1.23 -17.51 18.14
N TYR A 149 2.30 -17.31 17.39
CA TYR A 149 3.51 -18.10 17.59
C TYR A 149 4.11 -17.89 18.99
N LEU A 150 4.24 -16.63 19.44
CA LEU A 150 4.75 -16.33 20.78
C LEU A 150 3.86 -16.94 21.86
N GLU A 151 2.55 -16.79 21.76
CA GLU A 151 1.56 -17.40 22.70
C GLU A 151 1.69 -18.93 22.76
N SER A 152 2.00 -19.58 21.63
CA SER A 152 2.20 -21.03 21.57
C SER A 152 3.46 -21.49 22.30
N VAL A 153 4.48 -20.63 22.42
CA VAL A 153 5.71 -20.91 23.16
C VAL A 153 5.51 -20.64 24.65
N SER A 154 4.97 -19.49 25.01
CA SER A 154 4.57 -19.12 26.38
C SER A 154 3.63 -17.93 26.34
N LYS A 155 2.57 -17.98 27.17
CA LYS A 155 1.59 -16.89 27.29
C LYS A 155 2.19 -15.59 27.87
N ASP A 156 3.27 -15.72 28.61
CA ASP A 156 3.96 -14.60 29.26
C ASP A 156 5.10 -14.04 28.40
N LEU A 157 5.34 -14.61 27.21
CA LEU A 157 6.42 -14.17 26.32
C LEU A 157 5.99 -12.94 25.53
N THR A 158 6.62 -11.81 25.81
CA THR A 158 6.38 -10.53 25.15
C THR A 158 7.67 -9.97 24.57
N ILE A 159 7.54 -9.16 23.51
CA ILE A 159 8.64 -8.42 22.92
C ILE A 159 8.51 -6.98 23.38
N THR A 160 9.52 -6.49 24.09
CA THR A 160 9.55 -5.14 24.66
C THR A 160 10.31 -4.16 23.82
N GLU A 161 11.31 -4.64 23.07
CA GLU A 161 12.16 -3.82 22.22
C GLU A 161 12.56 -4.58 20.97
N MET A 162 12.71 -3.85 19.88
CA MET A 162 13.14 -4.35 18.57
C MET A 162 14.10 -3.35 17.95
N VAL A 163 15.29 -3.82 17.56
CA VAL A 163 16.28 -3.03 16.84
C VAL A 163 16.73 -3.80 15.61
N ARG A 164 16.71 -3.16 14.45
CA ARG A 164 17.22 -3.70 13.19
C ARG A 164 18.27 -2.76 12.64
N PHE A 165 19.36 -3.32 12.16
CA PHE A 165 20.39 -2.61 11.45
C PHE A 165 20.44 -3.09 10.00
N GLU A 166 20.52 -2.16 9.07
CA GLU A 166 20.68 -2.43 7.66
C GLU A 166 21.95 -1.76 7.14
N VAL A 167 22.72 -2.51 6.35
CA VAL A 167 23.96 -1.98 5.77
C VAL A 167 23.63 -0.82 4.83
N GLY A 168 24.22 0.36 5.09
CA GLY A 168 23.98 1.56 4.30
C GLY A 168 22.77 2.38 4.73
N GLU A 169 22.04 2.01 5.80
CA GLU A 169 20.96 2.80 6.37
C GLU A 169 21.50 4.14 6.90
N GLY A 170 20.87 5.24 6.51
CA GLY A 170 21.30 6.59 6.87
C GLY A 170 22.51 7.14 6.09
N MET A 171 23.08 6.36 5.18
CA MET A 171 24.10 6.86 4.26
C MET A 171 23.44 7.46 3.02
N GLU A 172 23.88 8.66 2.62
CA GLU A 172 23.52 9.20 1.30
C GLU A 172 24.04 8.23 0.23
N LYS A 173 23.13 7.66 -0.58
CA LYS A 173 23.53 6.91 -1.76
C LYS A 173 24.19 7.92 -2.70
N LYS A 174 25.54 7.87 -2.82
CA LYS A 174 26.19 8.51 -3.96
C LYS A 174 25.55 7.93 -5.22
N GLN A 175 24.84 8.76 -5.96
CA GLN A 175 24.50 8.42 -7.34
C GLN A 175 25.83 8.41 -8.10
N GLU A 176 26.45 7.25 -8.15
CA GLU A 176 27.53 7.02 -9.09
C GLU A 176 26.86 6.94 -10.46
N ASP A 177 27.03 8.00 -11.22
CA ASP A 177 26.64 8.00 -12.63
C ASP A 177 27.68 7.17 -13.37
N PHE A 178 27.44 5.86 -13.40
CA PHE A 178 28.30 4.88 -14.04
C PHE A 178 28.57 5.23 -15.53
N ALA A 179 27.60 5.88 -16.18
CA ALA A 179 27.77 6.35 -17.57
C ALA A 179 28.79 7.49 -17.64
N ALA A 180 28.79 8.43 -16.69
CA ALA A 180 29.74 9.51 -16.61
C ALA A 180 31.16 9.01 -16.24
N GLU A 181 31.27 8.02 -15.36
CA GLU A 181 32.54 7.39 -14.99
C GLU A 181 33.16 6.64 -16.16
N VAL A 182 32.36 5.86 -16.89
CA VAL A 182 32.84 5.15 -18.11
C VAL A 182 33.23 6.16 -19.19
N ALA A 183 32.48 7.23 -19.37
CA ALA A 183 32.82 8.28 -20.34
C ALA A 183 34.13 9.00 -19.98
N ALA A 184 34.35 9.26 -18.69
CA ALA A 184 35.62 9.86 -18.20
C ALA A 184 36.82 8.93 -18.37
N GLN A 185 36.65 7.63 -18.15
CA GLN A 185 37.71 6.64 -18.40
C GLN A 185 38.04 6.48 -19.88
N MET A 186 37.01 6.55 -20.75
CA MET A 186 37.24 6.48 -22.21
C MET A 186 37.83 7.77 -22.80
N ALA A 187 37.64 8.91 -22.16
CA ALA A 187 38.21 10.18 -22.58
C ALA A 187 39.67 10.41 -22.10
N GLY A 188 40.14 9.60 -21.17
CA GLY A 188 41.48 9.70 -20.57
C GLY A 188 42.53 8.77 -21.19
N VAL A 189 42.27 8.14 -22.35
CA VAL A 189 43.21 7.32 -23.13
C VAL A 189 43.73 8.09 -24.31
#